data_5e9e535a4d708a0e4ceb9077ed34aa90
#
_entry.id   5e9e535a4d708a0e4ceb9077ed34aa90
#
_cell.length_a   1.000
_cell.length_b   1.000
_cell.length_c   1.000
_cell.angle_alpha   90.00
_cell.angle_beta   90.00
_cell.angle_gamma   90.00
#
_symmetry.space_group_name_H-M   'P 1'
#
loop_
_entity.id
_entity.type
_entity.pdbx_description
1 polymer ?
#
loop_
_entity_poly.entity_id
_entity_poly.type
_entity_poly.pdbx_seq_one_letter_code
_entity_poly.pdbx_strand_id
1 'polypeptide(L)'
;TRTANMENRTRDFAMRPEQKEAVKRTLNYFKAERADGRTPRFLWNAKMRFGKTFAAYQLARRLNARRVLILTFKPAVQTAWKEDLETHLDFEGWQFICREQGPEALPIDAQYRQADAGRPIVCFGSFQDFLGVNKETGGIKPQHEWVREINWDLVIFDEYHFGAWKENAKALFLMEDEEEEGRQDS
;
A
#
# COMPACT_ATOMS: atom_id res chain seq x y z
N THR A 1 -19.17 11.73 -11.78
CA THR A 1 -19.51 10.29 -11.83
C THR A 1 -18.74 9.41 -10.85
N ARG A 2 -17.66 9.90 -10.21
CA ARG A 2 -16.93 9.17 -9.16
C ARG A 2 -17.64 9.17 -7.80
N THR A 3 -18.55 10.07 -7.55
CA THR A 3 -19.35 10.16 -6.32
C THR A 3 -20.48 9.12 -6.25
N ALA A 4 -20.93 8.57 -7.38
CA ALA A 4 -22.04 7.61 -7.43
C ALA A 4 -21.67 6.20 -6.92
N ASN A 5 -20.37 5.84 -6.86
CA ASN A 5 -19.95 4.50 -6.40
C ASN A 5 -19.84 4.39 -4.87
N MET A 6 -20.04 5.47 -4.12
CA MET A 6 -19.94 5.45 -2.66
C MET A 6 -21.18 4.87 -1.97
N GLU A 7 -22.33 4.84 -2.64
CA GLU A 7 -23.62 4.50 -2.04
C GLU A 7 -24.01 3.01 -2.13
N ASN A 8 -23.25 2.18 -2.84
CA ASN A 8 -23.59 0.77 -3.10
C ASN A 8 -22.73 -0.26 -2.36
N ARG A 9 -22.26 0.06 -1.16
CA ARG A 9 -21.55 -0.93 -0.34
C ARG A 9 -22.54 -1.90 0.28
N THR A 10 -22.40 -3.17 -0.05
CA THR A 10 -23.35 -4.23 0.33
C THR A 10 -22.76 -5.28 1.25
N ARG A 11 -21.43 -5.36 1.36
CA ARG A 11 -20.77 -6.36 2.18
C ARG A 11 -20.59 -5.88 3.62
N ASP A 12 -21.02 -6.70 4.56
CA ASP A 12 -21.01 -6.43 6.01
C ASP A 12 -20.63 -7.70 6.79
N PHE A 13 -19.54 -8.34 6.39
CA PHE A 13 -19.02 -9.48 7.16
C PHE A 13 -17.92 -9.03 8.12
N ALA A 14 -17.81 -9.71 9.25
CA ALA A 14 -16.77 -9.47 10.23
C ALA A 14 -15.53 -10.30 9.95
N MET A 15 -14.39 -9.88 10.50
CA MET A 15 -13.17 -10.70 10.48
C MET A 15 -13.40 -12.03 11.20
N ARG A 16 -12.86 -13.09 10.62
CA ARG A 16 -12.75 -14.39 11.28
C ARG A 16 -11.74 -14.34 12.43
N PRO A 17 -11.79 -15.28 13.38
CA PRO A 17 -10.88 -15.28 14.54
C PRO A 17 -9.39 -15.22 14.16
N GLU A 18 -8.96 -15.96 13.16
CA GLU A 18 -7.58 -15.96 12.69
C GLU A 18 -7.15 -14.62 12.06
N GLN A 19 -8.05 -13.92 11.40
CA GLN A 19 -7.81 -12.57 10.89
C GLN A 19 -7.70 -11.57 12.02
N LYS A 20 -8.59 -11.63 13.01
CA LYS A 20 -8.54 -10.78 14.21
C LYS A 20 -7.24 -10.94 14.96
N GLU A 21 -6.77 -12.18 15.12
CA GLU A 21 -5.53 -12.47 15.79
C GLU A 21 -4.32 -11.90 15.04
N ALA A 22 -4.26 -12.08 13.72
CA ALA A 22 -3.19 -11.55 12.90
C ALA A 22 -3.13 -10.01 12.96
N VAL A 23 -4.28 -9.35 12.85
CA VAL A 23 -4.38 -7.88 12.97
C VAL A 23 -3.96 -7.41 14.35
N LYS A 24 -4.42 -8.07 15.41
CA LYS A 24 -4.05 -7.72 16.79
C LYS A 24 -2.56 -7.83 17.05
N ARG A 25 -1.93 -8.93 16.63
CA ARG A 25 -0.48 -9.13 16.77
C ARG A 25 0.31 -8.07 16.03
N THR A 26 -0.09 -7.75 14.81
CA THR A 26 0.56 -6.74 14.01
C THR A 26 0.43 -5.35 14.62
N LEU A 27 -0.75 -4.99 15.12
CA LEU A 27 -0.96 -3.72 15.83
C LEU A 27 -0.08 -3.58 17.06
N ASN A 28 -0.01 -4.62 17.89
CA ASN A 28 0.80 -4.61 19.10
C ASN A 28 2.29 -4.47 18.76
N TYR A 29 2.74 -5.19 17.75
CA TYR A 29 4.11 -5.07 17.26
C TYR A 29 4.43 -3.67 16.75
N PHE A 30 3.55 -3.09 15.95
CA PHE A 30 3.75 -1.73 15.40
C PHE A 30 3.81 -0.69 16.52
N LYS A 31 2.97 -0.80 17.53
CA LYS A 31 2.99 0.10 18.68
C LYS A 31 4.31 0.00 19.46
N ALA A 32 4.79 -1.22 19.70
CA ALA A 32 6.05 -1.44 20.42
C ALA A 32 7.25 -0.90 19.63
N GLU A 33 7.34 -1.19 18.34
CA GLU A 33 8.44 -0.71 17.49
C GLU A 33 8.47 0.82 17.39
N ARG A 34 7.30 1.45 17.21
CA ARG A 34 7.20 2.91 17.17
C ARG A 34 7.56 3.58 18.49
N ALA A 35 7.19 2.97 19.61
CA ALA A 35 7.57 3.46 20.94
C ALA A 35 9.09 3.46 21.13
N ASP A 36 9.79 2.51 20.53
CA ASP A 36 11.24 2.40 20.53
C ASP A 36 11.93 3.21 19.41
N GLY A 37 11.17 3.97 18.64
CA GLY A 37 11.68 4.80 17.53
C GLY A 37 12.09 4.01 16.29
N ARG A 38 11.69 2.74 16.19
CA ARG A 38 11.97 1.88 15.03
C ARG A 38 10.84 1.88 14.03
N THR A 39 11.17 1.70 12.75
CA THR A 39 10.17 1.47 11.69
C THR A 39 9.68 0.04 11.75
N PRO A 40 8.39 -0.21 12.03
CA PRO A 40 7.88 -1.57 12.16
C PRO A 40 7.83 -2.28 10.80
N ARG A 41 8.25 -3.54 10.79
CA ARG A 41 8.16 -4.44 9.63
C ARG A 41 7.59 -5.77 10.09
N PHE A 42 6.51 -6.20 9.49
CA PHE A 42 5.82 -7.43 9.88
C PHE A 42 5.48 -8.29 8.65
N LEU A 43 5.74 -9.58 8.74
CA LEU A 43 5.44 -10.53 7.66
C LEU A 43 4.23 -11.40 8.03
N TRP A 44 3.23 -11.40 7.16
CA TRP A 44 2.12 -12.35 7.23
C TRP A 44 2.38 -13.56 6.33
N ASN A 45 2.50 -14.73 6.95
CA ASN A 45 2.50 -15.98 6.21
C ASN A 45 1.06 -16.50 6.11
N ALA A 46 0.29 -15.86 5.23
CA ALA A 46 -1.13 -16.14 5.05
C ALA A 46 -1.33 -17.29 4.06
N LYS A 47 -2.03 -18.34 4.49
CA LYS A 47 -2.45 -19.43 3.62
C LYS A 47 -3.54 -18.97 2.64
N MET A 48 -3.75 -19.77 1.58
CA MET A 48 -4.90 -19.58 0.69
C MET A 48 -6.20 -19.50 1.50
N ARG A 49 -7.14 -18.66 1.07
CA ARG A 49 -8.43 -18.42 1.73
C ARG A 49 -8.37 -17.77 3.12
N PHE A 50 -7.21 -17.29 3.53
CA PHE A 50 -7.10 -16.47 4.75
C PHE A 50 -7.90 -15.17 4.66
N GLY A 51 -8.09 -14.61 3.46
CA GLY A 51 -8.71 -13.31 3.27
C GLY A 51 -7.76 -12.17 3.64
N LYS A 52 -6.54 -12.23 3.14
CA LYS A 52 -5.46 -11.28 3.46
C LYS A 52 -5.79 -9.83 3.11
N THR A 53 -6.47 -9.59 1.99
CA THR A 53 -6.86 -8.25 1.53
C THR A 53 -7.76 -7.56 2.53
N PHE A 54 -8.83 -8.22 2.92
CA PHE A 54 -9.75 -7.70 3.93
C PHE A 54 -9.08 -7.49 5.28
N ALA A 55 -8.29 -8.45 5.73
CA ALA A 55 -7.55 -8.34 6.99
C ALA A 55 -6.53 -7.19 6.97
N ALA A 56 -5.83 -6.99 5.85
CA ALA A 56 -4.90 -5.88 5.69
C ALA A 56 -5.59 -4.51 5.71
N TYR A 57 -6.75 -4.38 5.10
CA TYR A 57 -7.55 -3.16 5.20
C TYR A 57 -8.08 -2.91 6.63
N GLN A 58 -8.46 -3.95 7.34
CA GLN A 58 -8.84 -3.83 8.75
C GLN A 58 -7.65 -3.39 9.63
N LEU A 59 -6.45 -3.88 9.34
CA LEU A 59 -5.24 -3.39 9.98
C LEU A 59 -5.02 -1.89 9.70
N ALA A 60 -5.11 -1.48 8.44
CA ALA A 60 -4.97 -0.09 8.04
C ALA A 60 -5.99 0.82 8.75
N ARG A 61 -7.24 0.36 8.84
CA ARG A 61 -8.32 1.06 9.55
C ARG A 61 -7.99 1.24 11.04
N ARG A 62 -7.51 0.21 11.70
CA ARG A 62 -7.15 0.26 13.12
C ARG A 62 -5.88 1.07 13.40
N LEU A 63 -4.99 1.19 12.42
CA LEU A 63 -3.83 2.09 12.48
C LEU A 63 -4.21 3.56 12.23
N ASN A 64 -5.45 3.84 11.88
CA ASN A 64 -5.90 5.14 11.37
C ASN A 64 -5.06 5.62 10.17
N ALA A 65 -4.64 4.69 9.33
CA ALA A 65 -3.85 4.98 8.15
C ALA A 65 -4.66 5.79 7.13
N ARG A 66 -4.13 6.92 6.71
CA ARG A 66 -4.76 7.80 5.73
C ARG A 66 -4.13 7.68 4.34
N ARG A 67 -2.90 7.22 4.28
CA ARG A 67 -2.15 6.98 3.05
C ARG A 67 -1.59 5.57 3.07
N VAL A 68 -2.15 4.72 2.24
CA VAL A 68 -1.77 3.30 2.13
C VAL A 68 -1.24 3.04 0.73
N LEU A 69 -0.07 2.45 0.65
CA LEU A 69 0.54 2.03 -0.60
C LEU A 69 0.57 0.50 -0.66
N ILE A 70 0.04 -0.07 -1.74
CA ILE A 70 0.07 -1.51 -2.01
C ILE A 70 0.92 -1.76 -3.24
N LEU A 71 1.96 -2.55 -3.08
CA LEU A 71 2.90 -2.91 -4.12
C LEU A 71 2.83 -4.42 -4.40
N THR A 72 2.85 -4.78 -5.67
CA THR A 72 2.81 -6.18 -6.10
C THR A 72 3.69 -6.41 -7.32
N PHE A 73 4.09 -7.66 -7.54
CA PHE A 73 4.65 -8.10 -8.83
C PHE A 73 3.58 -8.58 -9.81
N LYS A 74 2.38 -8.91 -9.32
CA LYS A 74 1.29 -9.45 -10.13
C LYS A 74 0.11 -8.48 -10.19
N PRO A 75 -0.02 -7.69 -11.25
CA PRO A 75 -1.15 -6.76 -11.43
C PRO A 75 -2.53 -7.43 -11.35
N ALA A 76 -2.61 -8.74 -11.64
CA ALA A 76 -3.86 -9.49 -11.62
C ALA A 76 -4.59 -9.50 -10.26
N VAL A 77 -3.88 -9.27 -9.14
CA VAL A 77 -4.50 -9.19 -7.80
C VAL A 77 -5.21 -7.85 -7.54
N GLN A 78 -5.09 -6.89 -8.44
CA GLN A 78 -5.71 -5.56 -8.32
C GLN A 78 -7.21 -5.65 -8.07
N THR A 79 -7.91 -6.52 -8.79
CA THR A 79 -9.36 -6.68 -8.67
C THR A 79 -9.78 -7.04 -7.25
N ALA A 80 -9.08 -7.95 -6.59
CA ALA A 80 -9.38 -8.36 -5.22
C ALA A 80 -9.20 -7.20 -4.23
N TRP A 81 -8.11 -6.45 -4.34
CA TRP A 81 -7.85 -5.28 -3.50
C TRP A 81 -8.87 -4.17 -3.70
N LYS A 82 -9.22 -3.89 -4.95
CA LYS A 82 -10.22 -2.89 -5.29
C LYS A 82 -11.61 -3.27 -4.81
N GLU A 83 -12.03 -4.51 -5.08
CA GLU A 83 -13.35 -5.00 -4.73
C GLU A 83 -13.59 -5.00 -3.23
N ASP A 84 -12.66 -5.51 -2.44
CA ASP A 84 -12.78 -5.53 -0.98
C ASP A 84 -12.90 -4.13 -0.40
N LEU A 85 -12.16 -3.16 -0.91
CA LEU A 85 -12.21 -1.79 -0.43
C LEU A 85 -13.54 -1.09 -0.80
N GLU A 86 -13.99 -1.26 -2.03
CA GLU A 86 -15.13 -0.52 -2.57
C GLU A 86 -16.50 -1.12 -2.19
N THR A 87 -16.55 -2.38 -1.78
CA THR A 87 -17.82 -3.07 -1.51
C THR A 87 -18.14 -3.27 -0.03
N HIS A 88 -17.18 -3.19 0.86
CA HIS A 88 -17.39 -3.40 2.28
C HIS A 88 -17.73 -2.09 2.99
N LEU A 89 -18.74 -2.13 3.89
CA LEU A 89 -19.23 -0.98 4.65
C LEU A 89 -18.16 -0.36 5.56
N ASP A 90 -17.25 -1.14 6.10
CA ASP A 90 -16.20 -0.66 7.01
C ASP A 90 -15.25 0.34 6.36
N PHE A 91 -15.14 0.34 5.03
CA PHE A 91 -14.25 1.21 4.26
C PHE A 91 -14.99 2.33 3.52
N GLU A 92 -16.16 2.68 3.99
CA GLU A 92 -16.90 3.82 3.43
C GLU A 92 -16.06 5.09 3.47
N GLY A 93 -16.03 5.81 2.35
CA GLY A 93 -15.22 7.00 2.19
C GLY A 93 -13.77 6.76 1.77
N TRP A 94 -13.29 5.53 1.79
CA TRP A 94 -11.94 5.20 1.30
C TRP A 94 -11.87 5.25 -0.21
N GLN A 95 -10.77 5.75 -0.73
CA GLN A 95 -10.54 5.95 -2.17
C GLN A 95 -9.48 4.98 -2.67
N PHE A 96 -9.77 4.28 -3.77
CA PHE A 96 -8.83 3.37 -4.43
C PHE A 96 -8.27 3.97 -5.70
N ILE A 97 -6.95 4.02 -5.81
CA ILE A 97 -6.23 4.55 -6.95
C ILE A 97 -5.36 3.43 -7.54
N CYS A 98 -5.53 3.18 -8.82
CA CYS A 98 -4.77 2.20 -9.56
C CYS A 98 -4.63 2.61 -11.03
N ARG A 99 -3.80 1.88 -11.77
CA ARG A 99 -3.67 2.06 -13.20
C ARG A 99 -4.99 1.81 -13.91
N GLU A 100 -5.45 2.78 -14.67
CA GLU A 100 -6.63 2.70 -15.53
C GLU A 100 -6.23 2.34 -16.95
N GLN A 101 -7.16 1.74 -17.70
CA GLN A 101 -7.01 1.42 -19.12
C GLN A 101 -8.01 2.24 -19.95
N GLY A 102 -7.65 2.49 -21.21
CA GLY A 102 -8.51 3.19 -22.16
C GLY A 102 -8.03 4.60 -22.49
N PRO A 103 -8.68 5.25 -23.48
CA PRO A 103 -8.24 6.56 -24.00
C PRO A 103 -8.41 7.71 -22.99
N GLU A 104 -9.29 7.57 -22.01
CA GLU A 104 -9.51 8.56 -20.96
C GLU A 104 -8.85 8.20 -19.62
N ALA A 105 -7.94 7.21 -19.64
CA ALA A 105 -7.25 6.76 -18.45
C ALA A 105 -6.36 7.88 -17.87
N LEU A 106 -6.57 8.18 -16.59
CA LEU A 106 -5.71 9.11 -15.86
C LEU A 106 -4.49 8.37 -15.30
N PRO A 107 -3.29 8.95 -15.38
CA PRO A 107 -2.13 8.45 -14.65
C PRO A 107 -2.39 8.40 -13.15
N ILE A 108 -1.71 7.49 -12.44
CA ILE A 108 -1.89 7.29 -10.99
C ILE A 108 -1.62 8.58 -10.20
N ASP A 109 -0.58 9.32 -10.56
CA ASP A 109 -0.24 10.60 -9.92
C ASP A 109 -1.33 11.66 -10.11
N ALA A 110 -1.95 11.72 -11.29
CA ALA A 110 -3.07 12.61 -11.54
C ALA A 110 -4.32 12.22 -10.72
N GLN A 111 -4.60 10.92 -10.62
CA GLN A 111 -5.68 10.42 -9.77
C GLN A 111 -5.45 10.79 -8.29
N TYR A 112 -4.21 10.66 -7.81
CA TYR A 112 -3.86 11.01 -6.43
C TYR A 112 -4.09 12.50 -6.16
N ARG A 113 -3.68 13.38 -7.09
CA ARG A 113 -3.89 14.83 -6.95
C ARG A 113 -5.35 15.25 -6.96
N GLN A 114 -6.19 14.51 -7.69
CA GLN A 114 -7.64 14.75 -7.76
C GLN A 114 -8.43 14.12 -6.61
N ALA A 115 -7.82 13.20 -5.87
CA ALA A 115 -8.48 12.55 -4.75
C ALA A 115 -8.72 13.53 -3.61
N ASP A 116 -9.74 13.23 -2.79
CA ASP A 116 -10.04 14.02 -1.60
C ASP A 116 -8.98 13.76 -0.51
N ALA A 117 -8.15 14.76 -0.24
CA ALA A 117 -7.09 14.67 0.76
C ALA A 117 -7.60 14.49 2.20
N GLY A 118 -8.88 14.82 2.46
CA GLY A 118 -9.54 14.65 3.75
C GLY A 118 -9.98 13.21 4.05
N ARG A 119 -9.90 12.30 3.08
CA ARG A 119 -10.31 10.90 3.21
C ARG A 119 -9.14 9.94 2.96
N PRO A 120 -9.18 8.73 3.52
CA PRO A 120 -8.13 7.74 3.26
C PRO A 120 -7.97 7.43 1.78
N ILE A 121 -6.73 7.34 1.33
CA ILE A 121 -6.35 7.03 -0.05
C ILE A 121 -5.50 5.77 -0.05
N VAL A 122 -5.92 4.78 -0.83
CA VAL A 122 -5.17 3.57 -1.11
C VAL A 122 -4.65 3.63 -2.54
N CYS A 123 -3.33 3.60 -2.71
CA CYS A 123 -2.69 3.52 -4.01
C CYS A 123 -2.20 2.09 -4.25
N PHE A 124 -2.59 1.51 -5.36
CA PHE A 124 -2.19 0.18 -5.77
C PHE A 124 -1.39 0.24 -7.07
N GLY A 125 -0.29 -0.47 -7.12
CA GLY A 125 0.49 -0.60 -8.36
C GLY A 125 1.53 -1.69 -8.31
N SER A 126 2.08 -2.00 -9.48
CA SER A 126 3.24 -2.85 -9.57
C SER A 126 4.52 -2.06 -9.26
N PHE A 127 5.59 -2.76 -8.93
CA PHE A 127 6.90 -2.11 -8.82
C PHE A 127 7.29 -1.38 -10.11
N GLN A 128 6.91 -1.92 -11.26
CA GLN A 128 7.20 -1.29 -12.55
C GLN A 128 6.45 0.03 -12.72
N ASP A 129 5.25 0.15 -12.16
CA ASP A 129 4.46 1.39 -12.19
C ASP A 129 5.13 2.51 -11.38
N PHE A 130 5.89 2.16 -10.35
CA PHE A 130 6.51 3.12 -9.42
C PHE A 130 8.03 3.23 -9.53
N LEU A 131 8.72 2.26 -10.16
CA LEU A 131 10.17 2.20 -10.31
C LEU A 131 10.67 2.50 -11.72
N GLY A 132 9.93 3.25 -12.53
CA GLY A 132 10.41 3.61 -13.86
C GLY A 132 11.76 4.32 -13.82
N VAL A 133 12.81 3.70 -14.36
CA VAL A 133 14.14 4.30 -14.52
C VAL A 133 14.22 5.00 -15.86
N ASN A 134 14.70 6.24 -15.87
CA ASN A 134 15.05 6.92 -17.09
C ASN A 134 16.36 6.31 -17.65
N LYS A 135 16.30 5.70 -18.83
CA LYS A 135 17.45 5.03 -19.45
C LYS A 135 18.60 5.99 -19.83
N GLU A 136 18.28 7.27 -20.03
CA GLU A 136 19.26 8.27 -20.42
C GLU A 136 20.03 8.85 -19.24
N THR A 137 19.35 9.09 -18.13
CA THR A 137 19.94 9.75 -16.96
C THR A 137 20.24 8.79 -15.80
N GLY A 138 19.77 7.54 -15.86
CA GLY A 138 19.85 6.60 -14.75
C GLY A 138 18.99 6.95 -13.54
N GLY A 139 18.30 8.11 -13.57
CA GLY A 139 17.43 8.58 -12.51
C GLY A 139 16.01 8.03 -12.61
N ILE A 140 15.21 8.31 -11.57
CA ILE A 140 13.80 7.95 -11.56
C ILE A 140 13.05 8.87 -12.50
N LYS A 141 12.10 8.31 -13.23
CA LYS A 141 11.22 9.12 -14.08
C LYS A 141 10.44 10.10 -13.21
N PRO A 142 10.32 11.39 -13.59
CA PRO A 142 9.63 12.41 -12.81
C PRO A 142 8.21 12.04 -12.42
N GLN A 143 7.51 11.27 -13.25
CA GLN A 143 6.16 10.80 -13.00
C GLN A 143 6.04 9.83 -11.82
N HIS A 144 7.15 9.29 -11.30
CA HIS A 144 7.20 8.34 -10.20
C HIS A 144 7.78 8.96 -8.91
N GLU A 145 8.33 10.16 -8.97
CA GLU A 145 8.92 10.84 -7.80
C GLU A 145 7.88 11.13 -6.72
N TRP A 146 6.65 11.43 -7.11
CA TRP A 146 5.55 11.73 -6.19
C TRP A 146 5.31 10.64 -5.13
N VAL A 147 5.54 9.36 -5.46
CA VAL A 147 5.38 8.24 -4.52
C VAL A 147 6.35 8.36 -3.34
N ARG A 148 7.55 8.86 -3.59
CA ARG A 148 8.59 9.06 -2.57
C ARG A 148 8.35 10.30 -1.71
N GLU A 149 7.68 11.30 -2.24
CA GLU A 149 7.36 12.54 -1.54
C GLU A 149 6.22 12.37 -0.55
N ILE A 150 5.41 11.31 -0.70
CA ILE A 150 4.29 11.04 0.18
C ILE A 150 4.77 10.30 1.43
N ASN A 151 4.31 10.80 2.57
CA ASN A 151 4.50 10.12 3.86
C ASN A 151 3.45 9.03 4.02
N TRP A 152 3.79 7.81 3.62
CA TRP A 152 2.89 6.67 3.70
C TRP A 152 2.73 6.20 5.15
N ASP A 153 1.48 6.01 5.58
CA ASP A 153 1.17 5.48 6.90
C ASP A 153 1.32 3.95 6.97
N LEU A 154 1.06 3.28 5.85
CA LEU A 154 1.22 1.83 5.71
C LEU A 154 1.66 1.50 4.29
N VAL A 155 2.68 0.67 4.15
CA VAL A 155 3.10 0.08 2.89
C VAL A 155 2.91 -1.44 2.97
N ILE A 156 2.18 -1.98 2.00
CA ILE A 156 1.86 -3.40 1.92
C ILE A 156 2.54 -3.99 0.69
N PHE A 157 3.31 -5.03 0.91
CA PHE A 157 3.89 -5.83 -0.16
C PHE A 157 3.09 -7.12 -0.33
N ASP A 158 2.30 -7.20 -1.40
CA ASP A 158 1.53 -8.40 -1.70
C ASP A 158 2.37 -9.40 -2.49
N GLU A 159 2.22 -10.68 -2.17
CA GLU A 159 2.97 -11.79 -2.75
C GLU A 159 4.49 -11.63 -2.63
N TYR A 160 4.96 -11.49 -1.39
CA TYR A 160 6.38 -11.37 -1.08
C TYR A 160 7.16 -12.64 -1.42
N HIS A 161 8.02 -12.57 -2.44
CA HIS A 161 9.01 -13.59 -2.79
C HIS A 161 10.40 -13.07 -2.44
N PHE A 162 11.03 -13.67 -1.45
CA PHE A 162 12.21 -13.17 -0.75
C PHE A 162 13.38 -12.67 -1.63
N GLY A 163 13.66 -13.29 -2.78
CA GLY A 163 14.79 -12.88 -3.63
C GLY A 163 14.56 -11.62 -4.47
N ALA A 164 13.43 -11.58 -5.19
CA ALA A 164 13.13 -10.47 -6.11
C ALA A 164 12.70 -9.18 -5.37
N TRP A 165 12.12 -9.31 -4.18
CA TRP A 165 11.69 -8.17 -3.36
C TRP A 165 12.85 -7.39 -2.76
N LYS A 166 13.92 -8.08 -2.37
CA LYS A 166 15.06 -7.45 -1.69
C LYS A 166 15.74 -6.39 -2.56
N GLU A 167 15.91 -6.69 -3.85
CA GLU A 167 16.55 -5.75 -4.79
C GLU A 167 15.64 -4.59 -5.16
N ASN A 168 14.37 -4.86 -5.42
CA ASN A 168 13.41 -3.83 -5.83
C ASN A 168 12.93 -2.95 -4.67
N ALA A 169 12.75 -3.52 -3.49
CA ALA A 169 12.46 -2.74 -2.29
C ALA A 169 13.64 -1.86 -1.89
N LYS A 170 14.87 -2.38 -2.01
CA LYS A 170 16.06 -1.56 -1.86
C LYS A 170 16.07 -0.40 -2.86
N ALA A 171 15.82 -0.62 -4.13
CA ALA A 171 15.78 0.45 -5.13
C ALA A 171 14.70 1.51 -4.85
N LEU A 172 13.57 1.13 -4.25
CA LEU A 172 12.50 2.07 -3.89
C LEU A 172 12.79 2.87 -2.61
N PHE A 173 13.49 2.27 -1.65
CA PHE A 173 13.70 2.83 -0.31
C PHE A 173 15.17 3.08 0.06
N LEU A 174 16.12 2.86 -0.86
CA LEU A 174 17.57 2.87 -0.60
C LEU A 174 18.21 4.22 -0.33
N MET A 175 17.46 5.31 -0.29
CA MET A 175 18.07 6.57 0.16
C MET A 175 18.15 6.70 1.70
N GLU A 176 17.55 5.77 2.46
CA GLU A 176 17.62 5.82 3.93
C GLU A 176 18.74 4.98 4.54
N ASP A 177 19.17 3.88 3.87
CA ASP A 177 20.18 2.97 4.45
C ASP A 177 21.64 3.43 4.21
N GLU A 178 21.91 4.25 3.20
CA GLU A 178 23.28 4.80 2.97
C GLU A 178 23.65 5.91 3.95
N GLU A 179 22.68 6.56 4.59
CA GLU A 179 22.95 7.56 5.63
C GLU A 179 23.24 6.94 7.01
N GLU A 180 22.81 5.71 7.28
CA GLU A 180 23.08 5.03 8.55
C GLU A 180 24.43 4.31 8.59
N GLU A 181 24.91 3.75 7.47
CA GLU A 181 26.23 3.13 7.38
C GLU A 181 27.37 4.15 7.40
N GLY A 182 27.13 5.37 6.92
CA GLY A 182 28.14 6.46 6.93
C GLY A 182 28.33 7.11 8.31
N ARG A 183 27.53 6.79 9.32
CA ARG A 183 27.64 7.36 10.68
C ARG A 183 28.34 6.46 11.70
N GLN A 184 28.70 5.24 11.31
CA GLN A 184 29.41 4.33 12.21
C GLN A 184 30.94 4.32 12.04
N ASP A 185 31.50 5.03 11.06
CA ASP A 185 32.95 5.10 10.80
C ASP A 185 33.56 6.52 10.95
N SER A 186 33.06 7.32 11.88
CA SER A 186 33.71 8.60 12.25
C SER A 186 33.78 8.82 13.76
#